data_17b5996cf72372320e0354c1a0e66b4a
#
_entry.id   17b5996cf72372320e0354c1a0e66b4a
#
_cell.length_a   1.000
_cell.length_b   1.000
_cell.length_c   1.000
_cell.angle_alpha   90.00
_cell.angle_beta   90.00
_cell.angle_gamma   90.00
#
_symmetry.space_group_name_H-M   'P 1'
#
loop_
_entity.id
_entity.type
_entity.pdbx_description
1 polymer ?
#
loop_
_entity_poly.entity_id
_entity_poly.type
_entity_poly.pdbx_seq_one_letter_code
_entity_poly.pdbx_strand_id
1 'polypeptide(L)'
;MIACEANRCRITGAVTVDSVGGLLRALQPQFAKGVDTLDFSGVENADSAALALVFSAMRQAGQAGRTLVLSGLPASFTTLAELYGVSELLPA
;
A
#
# COMPACT_ATOMS: atom_id res chain seq x y z
N MET A 1 -4.85 -8.60 5.32
CA MET A 1 -4.26 -9.82 4.75
C MET A 1 -3.62 -9.51 3.39
N ILE A 2 -2.53 -10.15 3.08
CA ILE A 2 -1.89 -10.02 1.77
C ILE A 2 -1.76 -11.39 1.10
N ALA A 3 -1.82 -11.39 -0.22
CA ALA A 3 -1.55 -12.56 -1.05
C ALA A 3 -0.66 -12.10 -2.20
N CYS A 4 0.54 -12.66 -2.28
CA CYS A 4 1.53 -12.21 -3.26
C CYS A 4 1.77 -13.30 -4.31
N GLU A 5 1.85 -12.87 -5.56
CA GLU A 5 2.10 -13.74 -6.70
C GLU A 5 2.89 -12.95 -7.73
N ALA A 6 3.98 -13.51 -8.24
CA ALA A 6 4.90 -12.85 -9.14
C ALA A 6 5.42 -11.54 -8.52
N ASN A 7 5.26 -10.41 -9.21
CA ASN A 7 5.70 -9.11 -8.71
C ASN A 7 4.60 -8.31 -8.00
N ARG A 8 3.48 -8.95 -7.67
CA ARG A 8 2.26 -8.27 -7.21
C ARG A 8 1.81 -8.84 -5.88
N CYS A 9 1.46 -7.96 -4.96
CA CYS A 9 0.78 -8.34 -3.72
C CYS A 9 -0.60 -7.69 -3.69
N ARG A 10 -1.62 -8.51 -3.42
CA ARG A 10 -2.98 -8.03 -3.24
C ARG A 10 -3.27 -7.90 -1.76
N ILE A 11 -3.79 -6.74 -1.38
CA ILE A 11 -4.20 -6.44 -0.02
C ILE A 11 -5.72 -6.58 0.07
N THR A 12 -6.20 -7.35 1.05
CA THR A 12 -7.63 -7.58 1.24
C THR A 12 -8.04 -7.26 2.66
N GLY A 13 -9.33 -6.93 2.83
CA GLY A 13 -9.92 -6.63 4.12
C GLY A 13 -9.70 -5.19 4.55
N ALA A 14 -9.47 -4.98 5.83
CA ALA A 14 -9.33 -3.65 6.40
C ALA A 14 -7.88 -3.18 6.41
N VAL A 15 -7.65 -1.92 6.03
CA VAL A 15 -6.36 -1.24 6.17
C VAL A 15 -6.56 -0.07 7.12
N THR A 16 -6.36 -0.33 8.40
CA THR A 16 -6.64 0.60 9.48
C THR A 16 -5.45 0.65 10.44
N VAL A 17 -5.55 1.53 11.43
CA VAL A 17 -4.50 1.65 12.46
C VAL A 17 -4.18 0.31 13.12
N ASP A 18 -5.16 -0.59 13.24
CA ASP A 18 -4.96 -1.90 13.89
C ASP A 18 -4.25 -2.90 12.99
N SER A 19 -4.36 -2.77 11.67
CA SER A 19 -3.82 -3.74 10.72
C SER A 19 -2.53 -3.29 10.04
N VAL A 20 -2.25 -1.99 9.99
CA VAL A 20 -1.18 -1.43 9.17
C VAL A 20 0.21 -1.96 9.54
N GLY A 21 0.49 -2.11 10.83
CA GLY A 21 1.80 -2.62 11.28
C GLY A 21 2.07 -4.04 10.80
N GLY A 22 1.08 -4.92 10.91
CA GLY A 22 1.18 -6.30 10.44
C GLY A 22 1.34 -6.37 8.92
N LEU A 23 0.59 -5.55 8.21
CA LEU A 23 0.69 -5.49 6.75
C LEU A 23 2.09 -5.03 6.30
N LEU A 24 2.66 -4.01 6.93
CA LEU A 24 4.00 -3.54 6.59
C LEU A 24 5.07 -4.59 6.87
N ARG A 25 4.95 -5.32 7.98
CA ARG A 25 5.90 -6.40 8.28
C ARG A 25 5.80 -7.53 7.27
N ALA A 26 4.59 -7.85 6.82
CA ALA A 26 4.39 -8.88 5.81
C ALA A 26 4.89 -8.46 4.43
N LEU A 27 4.79 -7.17 4.09
CA LEU A 27 5.21 -6.66 2.78
C LEU A 27 6.73 -6.52 2.65
N GLN A 28 7.43 -6.21 3.73
CA GLN A 28 8.86 -5.91 3.68
C GLN A 28 9.68 -6.99 2.97
N PRO A 29 9.57 -8.30 3.32
CA PRO A 29 10.33 -9.33 2.60
C PRO A 29 9.90 -9.52 1.16
N GLN A 30 8.69 -9.14 0.81
CA GLN A 30 8.19 -9.30 -0.55
C GLN A 30 8.87 -8.33 -1.51
N PHE A 31 9.14 -7.11 -1.08
CA PHE A 31 9.88 -6.14 -1.90
C PHE A 31 11.29 -6.66 -2.21
N ALA A 32 11.94 -7.29 -1.25
CA ALA A 32 13.25 -7.88 -1.46
C ALA A 32 13.20 -9.04 -2.46
N LYS A 33 12.06 -9.71 -2.60
CA LYS A 33 11.85 -10.83 -3.55
C LYS A 33 11.43 -10.36 -4.94
N GLY A 34 11.25 -9.06 -5.16
CA GLY A 34 10.92 -8.52 -6.48
C GLY A 34 9.51 -7.97 -6.63
N VAL A 35 8.72 -7.94 -5.56
CA VAL A 35 7.40 -7.31 -5.61
C VAL A 35 7.56 -5.80 -5.79
N ASP A 36 6.84 -5.25 -6.74
CA ASP A 36 6.83 -3.81 -7.02
C ASP A 36 5.41 -3.26 -7.20
N THR A 37 4.40 -4.10 -7.13
CA THR A 37 3.01 -3.69 -7.35
C THR A 37 2.15 -4.11 -6.16
N LEU A 38 1.37 -3.15 -5.64
CA LEU A 38 0.36 -3.40 -4.62
C LEU A 38 -1.02 -3.19 -5.22
N ASP A 39 -1.88 -4.19 -5.06
CA ASP A 39 -3.25 -4.15 -5.53
C ASP A 39 -4.19 -3.96 -4.34
N PHE A 40 -4.90 -2.85 -4.34
CA PHE A 40 -5.83 -2.49 -3.27
C PHE A 40 -7.29 -2.80 -3.61
N SER A 41 -7.54 -3.47 -4.74
CA SER A 41 -8.92 -3.73 -5.18
C SER A 41 -9.71 -4.59 -4.19
N GLY A 42 -9.04 -5.34 -3.33
CA GLY A 42 -9.69 -6.17 -2.29
C GLY A 42 -9.86 -5.48 -0.94
N VAL A 43 -9.45 -4.22 -0.83
CA VAL A 43 -9.59 -3.47 0.43
C VAL A 43 -11.05 -3.08 0.62
N GLU A 44 -11.61 -3.48 1.76
CA GLU A 44 -13.03 -3.24 2.07
C GLU A 44 -13.23 -2.02 2.95
N ASN A 45 -12.25 -1.69 3.78
CA ASN A 45 -12.34 -0.60 4.72
C ASN A 45 -10.96 0.00 4.94
N ALA A 46 -10.89 1.33 4.99
CA ALA A 46 -9.62 2.04 5.16
C ALA A 46 -9.84 3.31 5.96
N ASP A 47 -8.87 3.65 6.81
CA ASP A 47 -8.81 4.93 7.50
C ASP A 47 -7.52 5.66 7.10
N SER A 48 -7.18 6.76 7.80
CA SER A 48 -5.98 7.52 7.48
C SER A 48 -4.68 6.72 7.63
N ALA A 49 -4.68 5.61 8.37
CA ALA A 49 -3.53 4.72 8.46
C ALA A 49 -3.20 4.07 7.12
N ALA A 50 -4.17 4.00 6.20
CA ALA A 50 -3.94 3.49 4.86
C ALA A 50 -2.97 4.37 4.08
N LEU A 51 -3.01 5.69 4.26
CA LEU A 51 -2.03 6.59 3.66
C LEU A 51 -0.63 6.33 4.24
N ALA A 52 -0.55 6.13 5.54
CA ALA A 52 0.72 5.79 6.18
C ALA A 52 1.27 4.46 5.64
N LEU A 53 0.41 3.48 5.40
CA LEU A 53 0.80 2.23 4.77
C LEU A 53 1.43 2.48 3.40
N VAL A 54 0.75 3.27 2.55
CA VAL A 54 1.22 3.56 1.19
C VAL A 54 2.59 4.23 1.22
N PHE A 55 2.76 5.27 2.02
CA PHE A 55 4.04 6.00 2.07
C PHE A 55 5.16 5.14 2.66
N SER A 56 4.87 4.34 3.70
CA SER A 56 5.85 3.42 4.25
C SER A 56 6.23 2.33 3.26
N ALA A 57 5.26 1.82 2.51
CA ALA A 57 5.51 0.82 1.46
C ALA A 57 6.37 1.39 0.34
N MET A 58 6.11 2.64 -0.07
CA MET A 58 6.95 3.32 -1.06
C MET A 58 8.39 3.43 -0.60
N ARG A 59 8.60 3.76 0.67
CA ARG A 59 9.94 3.85 1.26
C ARG A 59 10.62 2.48 1.30
N GLN A 60 9.91 1.44 1.73
CA GLN A 60 10.45 0.09 1.77
C GLN A 60 10.82 -0.41 0.37
N ALA A 61 9.95 -0.18 -0.61
CA ALA A 61 10.22 -0.56 -2.00
C ALA A 61 11.44 0.19 -2.53
N GLY A 62 11.57 1.47 -2.24
CA GLY A 62 12.73 2.28 -2.62
C GLY A 62 14.03 1.74 -2.03
N GLN A 63 14.01 1.29 -0.78
CA GLN A 63 15.17 0.67 -0.13
C GLN A 63 15.58 -0.64 -0.82
N ALA A 64 14.62 -1.34 -1.40
CA ALA A 64 14.89 -2.56 -2.17
C ALA A 64 15.21 -2.28 -3.64
N GLY A 65 15.35 -1.02 -4.03
CA GLY A 65 15.64 -0.64 -5.42
C GLY A 65 14.42 -0.72 -6.34
N ARG A 66 13.21 -0.68 -5.79
CA ARG A 66 11.97 -0.81 -6.56
C ARG A 66 11.23 0.51 -6.61
N THR A 67 10.53 0.75 -7.72
CA THR A 67 9.55 1.82 -7.83
C THR A 67 8.17 1.20 -7.65
N LEU A 68 7.45 1.65 -6.62
CA LEU A 68 6.16 1.06 -6.26
C LEU A 68 5.07 1.51 -7.24
N VAL A 69 4.30 0.54 -7.72
CA VAL A 69 3.11 0.77 -8.53
C VAL A 69 1.89 0.42 -7.68
N LEU A 70 0.92 1.31 -7.65
CA LEU A 70 -0.34 1.09 -6.93
C LEU A 70 -1.45 0.83 -7.96
N SER A 71 -2.27 -0.17 -7.71
CA SER A 71 -3.42 -0.45 -8.55
C SER A 71 -4.66 -0.66 -7.70
N GLY A 72 -5.83 -0.40 -8.27
CA GLY A 72 -7.10 -0.63 -7.62
C GLY A 72 -7.35 0.24 -6.39
N LEU A 73 -6.75 1.43 -6.29
CA LEU A 73 -6.96 2.33 -5.16
C LEU A 73 -8.44 2.68 -5.02
N PRO A 74 -9.05 2.46 -3.83
CA PRO A 74 -10.41 2.91 -3.59
C PRO A 74 -10.51 4.44 -3.69
N ALA A 75 -11.69 4.93 -4.07
CA ALA A 75 -11.94 6.37 -4.12
C ALA A 75 -11.68 7.04 -2.76
N SER A 76 -11.91 6.33 -1.66
CA SER A 76 -11.65 6.83 -0.31
C SER A 76 -10.17 7.19 -0.09
N PHE A 77 -9.24 6.47 -0.72
CA PHE A 77 -7.82 6.80 -0.64
C PHE A 77 -7.54 8.16 -1.25
N THR A 78 -8.08 8.40 -2.45
CA THR A 78 -7.91 9.68 -3.14
C THR A 78 -8.50 10.82 -2.32
N THR A 79 -9.70 10.62 -1.77
CA THR A 79 -10.36 11.62 -0.93
C THR A 79 -9.54 11.94 0.32
N LEU A 80 -9.04 10.90 1.01
CA LEU A 80 -8.20 11.10 2.20
C LEU A 80 -6.92 11.85 1.85
N ALA A 81 -6.28 11.48 0.74
CA ALA A 81 -5.05 12.14 0.30
C ALA A 81 -5.28 13.62 0.01
N GLU A 82 -6.40 13.96 -0.60
CA GLU A 82 -6.79 15.35 -0.87
C GLU A 82 -7.04 16.12 0.42
N LEU A 83 -7.75 15.51 1.38
CA LEU A 83 -8.04 16.15 2.68
C LEU A 83 -6.76 16.45 3.45
N TYR A 84 -5.76 15.59 3.37
CA TYR A 84 -4.49 15.80 4.07
C TYR A 84 -3.46 16.55 3.22
N GLY A 85 -3.82 16.96 2.00
CA GLY A 85 -2.94 17.71 1.13
C GLY A 85 -1.74 16.93 0.60
N VAL A 86 -1.87 15.60 0.51
CA VAL A 86 -0.76 14.72 0.09
C VAL A 86 -1.06 13.93 -1.18
N SER A 87 -2.12 14.29 -1.91
CA SER A 87 -2.50 13.58 -3.13
C SER A 87 -1.38 13.58 -4.18
N GLU A 88 -0.57 14.64 -4.23
CA GLU A 88 0.55 14.75 -5.15
C GLU A 88 1.68 13.77 -4.85
N LEU A 89 1.73 13.23 -3.63
CA LEU A 89 2.78 12.29 -3.22
C LEU A 89 2.44 10.85 -3.59
N LEU A 90 1.20 10.58 -4.00
CA LEU A 90 0.80 9.25 -4.41
C LEU A 90 1.29 8.97 -5.83
N PRO A 91 1.77 7.74 -6.11
CA PRO A 91 2.11 7.35 -7.47
C PRO A 91 0.87 7.43 -8.36
N ALA A 92 1.03 7.93 -9.54
CA ALA A 92 -0.05 8.04 -10.50
C ALA A 92 -0.47 6.66 -11.04
#